data_103cb4c8ab67da097a55ca839033f25d
#
_entry.id   103cb4c8ab67da097a55ca839033f25d
#
_cell.length_a   1.000
_cell.length_b   1.000
_cell.length_c   1.000
_cell.angle_alpha   90.00
_cell.angle_beta   90.00
_cell.angle_gamma   90.00
#
_symmetry.space_group_name_H-M   'P 1'
#
loop_
_entity.id
_entity.type
_entity.pdbx_description
1 polymer ?
#
loop_
_entity_poly.entity_id
_entity_poly.type
_entity_poly.pdbx_seq_one_letter_code
_entity_poly.pdbx_strand_id
1 'polypeptide(L)'
;MSARRGRKAVPSPSLMPARQARDVQLKYYLALDALCIGAGSRESVATLLGVVHTAYRLREFIGVTDAQGFRAAENALLACLDRLECTASPEPAATLQASEKAAVAPVLRCFDGLLEHVPMPLYLDALLAAIACLDAQLPSPIPPDSAEPSAPRPSTSSAAAHWSPR
;
A
#
# COMPACT_ATOMS: atom_id res chain seq x y z
N MET A 1 -35.56 -41.92 -17.49
CA MET A 1 -34.12 -42.06 -17.24
C MET A 1 -33.51 -40.65 -17.19
N SER A 2 -33.31 -40.07 -15.98
CA SER A 2 -32.81 -38.71 -15.80
C SER A 2 -31.31 -38.76 -15.58
N ALA A 3 -30.55 -38.24 -16.55
CA ALA A 3 -29.09 -38.11 -16.44
C ALA A 3 -28.74 -36.97 -15.45
N ARG A 4 -28.28 -37.34 -14.26
CA ARG A 4 -27.64 -36.41 -13.30
C ARG A 4 -26.35 -35.87 -13.93
N ARG A 5 -26.41 -34.64 -14.46
CA ARG A 5 -25.20 -33.89 -14.81
C ARG A 5 -24.40 -33.62 -13.51
N GLY A 6 -23.29 -34.37 -13.34
CA GLY A 6 -22.34 -34.14 -12.25
C GLY A 6 -21.84 -32.70 -12.33
N ARG A 7 -22.11 -31.90 -11.30
CA ARG A 7 -21.41 -30.61 -11.08
C ARG A 7 -19.92 -30.93 -10.94
N LYS A 8 -19.12 -30.52 -11.93
CA LYS A 8 -17.65 -30.50 -11.77
C LYS A 8 -17.35 -29.63 -10.55
N ALA A 9 -16.75 -30.23 -9.52
CA ALA A 9 -16.26 -29.48 -8.39
C ALA A 9 -15.25 -28.45 -8.90
N VAL A 10 -15.52 -27.16 -8.66
CA VAL A 10 -14.56 -26.09 -8.92
C VAL A 10 -13.41 -26.34 -7.94
N PRO A 11 -12.17 -26.52 -8.42
CA PRO A 11 -11.04 -26.74 -7.53
C PRO A 11 -10.91 -25.53 -6.57
N SER A 12 -10.81 -25.80 -5.29
CA SER A 12 -10.56 -24.75 -4.29
C SER A 12 -9.28 -24.02 -4.65
N PRO A 13 -9.27 -22.68 -4.63
CA PRO A 13 -8.07 -21.91 -4.96
C PRO A 13 -6.94 -22.29 -3.99
N SER A 14 -5.78 -22.64 -4.53
CA SER A 14 -4.61 -23.03 -3.74
C SER A 14 -4.03 -21.83 -3.01
N LEU A 15 -3.72 -21.99 -1.72
CA LEU A 15 -2.94 -21.02 -0.96
C LEU A 15 -1.48 -21.03 -1.40
N MET A 16 -0.75 -19.98 -1.03
CA MET A 16 0.69 -19.92 -1.27
C MET A 16 1.42 -21.01 -0.44
N PRO A 17 2.34 -21.81 -1.06
CA PRO A 17 3.15 -22.73 -0.30
C PRO A 17 3.99 -22.01 0.77
N ALA A 18 4.07 -22.55 1.98
CA ALA A 18 4.76 -21.91 3.10
C ALA A 18 6.23 -21.54 2.80
N ARG A 19 6.92 -22.35 1.99
CA ARG A 19 8.28 -22.05 1.54
C ARG A 19 8.31 -20.78 0.69
N GLN A 20 7.40 -20.67 -0.26
CA GLN A 20 7.32 -19.50 -1.14
C GLN A 20 6.94 -18.23 -0.36
N ALA A 21 6.02 -18.35 0.61
CA ALA A 21 5.69 -17.23 1.50
C ALA A 21 6.93 -16.73 2.26
N ARG A 22 7.74 -17.66 2.81
CA ARG A 22 9.00 -17.30 3.49
C ARG A 22 10.02 -16.65 2.56
N ASP A 23 10.15 -17.13 1.33
CA ASP A 23 11.07 -16.54 0.35
C ASP A 23 10.65 -15.11 -0.01
N VAL A 24 9.35 -14.84 -0.11
CA VAL A 24 8.80 -13.50 -0.30
C VAL A 24 9.06 -12.63 0.93
N GLN A 25 8.77 -13.13 2.14
CA GLN A 25 9.03 -12.43 3.40
C GLN A 25 10.50 -12.04 3.53
N LEU A 26 11.41 -12.97 3.27
CA LEU A 26 12.85 -12.71 3.36
C LEU A 26 13.27 -11.55 2.46
N LYS A 27 12.75 -11.48 1.24
CA LYS A 27 13.07 -10.41 0.29
C LYS A 27 12.78 -9.01 0.83
N TYR A 28 11.58 -8.78 1.32
CA TYR A 28 11.23 -7.43 1.75
C TYR A 28 11.77 -7.08 3.13
N TYR A 29 11.99 -8.07 4.03
CA TYR A 29 12.70 -7.79 5.28
C TYR A 29 14.17 -7.47 5.05
N LEU A 30 14.85 -8.14 4.11
CA LEU A 30 16.20 -7.77 3.71
C LEU A 30 16.26 -6.35 3.09
N ALA A 31 15.26 -5.99 2.27
CA ALA A 31 15.16 -4.64 1.72
C ALA A 31 14.95 -3.59 2.82
N LEU A 32 14.10 -3.89 3.82
CA LEU A 32 13.89 -3.02 4.98
C LEU A 32 15.16 -2.85 5.79
N ASP A 33 15.84 -3.95 6.13
CA ASP A 33 17.06 -3.92 6.90
C ASP A 33 18.18 -3.15 6.17
N ALA A 34 18.33 -3.36 4.86
CA ALA A 34 19.27 -2.62 4.03
C ALA A 34 19.02 -1.10 4.09
N LEU A 35 17.76 -0.66 4.03
CA LEU A 35 17.41 0.76 4.17
C LEU A 35 17.66 1.27 5.60
N CYS A 36 17.44 0.45 6.62
CA CYS A 36 17.67 0.85 8.00
C CYS A 36 19.16 1.07 8.33
N ILE A 37 20.07 0.32 7.70
CA ILE A 37 21.52 0.44 7.94
C ILE A 37 22.24 1.34 6.92
N GLY A 38 21.50 1.97 6.01
CA GLY A 38 22.05 2.84 4.97
C GLY A 38 22.73 2.10 3.81
N ALA A 39 22.52 0.79 3.68
CA ALA A 39 22.97 -0.03 2.53
C ALA A 39 21.86 -0.25 1.49
N GLY A 40 20.71 0.41 1.67
CA GLY A 40 19.57 0.28 0.76
C GLY A 40 19.79 1.01 -0.56
N SER A 41 19.03 0.56 -1.55
CA SER A 41 19.04 1.09 -2.91
C SER A 41 17.62 1.48 -3.34
N ARG A 42 17.50 2.10 -4.52
CA ARG A 42 16.22 2.35 -5.18
C ARG A 42 15.41 1.06 -5.34
N GLU A 43 16.08 -0.06 -5.63
CA GLU A 43 15.42 -1.37 -5.76
C GLU A 43 14.84 -1.84 -4.41
N SER A 44 15.54 -1.56 -3.29
CA SER A 44 15.04 -1.85 -1.95
C SER A 44 13.74 -1.08 -1.67
N VAL A 45 13.69 0.21 -2.02
CA VAL A 45 12.48 1.03 -1.89
C VAL A 45 11.37 0.52 -2.80
N ALA A 46 11.67 0.22 -4.08
CA ALA A 46 10.69 -0.31 -5.03
C ALA A 46 10.10 -1.65 -4.56
N THR A 47 10.92 -2.52 -3.98
CA THR A 47 10.46 -3.78 -3.38
C THR A 47 9.43 -3.53 -2.27
N LEU A 48 9.72 -2.61 -1.34
CA LEU A 48 8.80 -2.28 -0.26
C LEU A 48 7.53 -1.55 -0.74
N LEU A 49 7.63 -0.66 -1.72
CA LEU A 49 6.46 -0.04 -2.36
C LEU A 49 5.57 -1.09 -3.02
N GLY A 50 6.16 -2.06 -3.71
CA GLY A 50 5.43 -3.19 -4.30
C GLY A 50 4.66 -3.98 -3.24
N VAL A 51 5.27 -4.22 -2.07
CA VAL A 51 4.59 -4.87 -0.93
C VAL A 51 3.44 -4.02 -0.40
N VAL A 52 3.66 -2.70 -0.18
CA VAL A 52 2.63 -1.78 0.31
C VAL A 52 1.44 -1.72 -0.65
N HIS A 53 1.67 -1.60 -1.96
CA HIS A 53 0.61 -1.57 -2.97
C HIS A 53 -0.13 -2.90 -3.07
N THR A 54 0.59 -4.04 -3.02
CA THR A 54 -0.03 -5.38 -3.04
C THR A 54 -0.89 -5.58 -1.79
N ALA A 55 -0.37 -5.27 -0.61
CA ALA A 55 -1.10 -5.36 0.65
C ALA A 55 -2.36 -4.47 0.65
N TYR A 56 -2.25 -3.25 0.14
CA TYR A 56 -3.39 -2.35 0.00
C TYR A 56 -4.50 -2.94 -0.90
N ARG A 57 -4.13 -3.55 -2.03
CA ARG A 57 -5.10 -4.20 -2.93
C ARG A 57 -5.79 -5.40 -2.29
N LEU A 58 -5.08 -6.11 -1.42
CA LEU A 58 -5.60 -7.29 -0.72
C LEU A 58 -6.24 -6.98 0.64
N ARG A 59 -6.21 -5.73 1.11
CA ARG A 59 -6.66 -5.35 2.45
C ARG A 59 -8.10 -5.76 2.78
N GLU A 60 -8.98 -5.71 1.79
CA GLU A 60 -10.40 -6.06 1.95
C GLU A 60 -10.58 -7.54 2.25
N PHE A 61 -9.66 -8.40 1.78
CA PHE A 61 -9.67 -9.83 2.05
C PHE A 61 -9.52 -10.14 3.56
N ILE A 62 -8.83 -9.29 4.29
CA ILE A 62 -8.64 -9.40 5.75
C ILE A 62 -9.51 -8.41 6.54
N GLY A 63 -10.47 -7.76 5.89
CA GLY A 63 -11.39 -6.84 6.54
C GLY A 63 -10.78 -5.50 6.97
N VAL A 64 -9.60 -5.14 6.46
CA VAL A 64 -8.98 -3.83 6.71
C VAL A 64 -9.52 -2.81 5.73
N THR A 65 -10.29 -1.85 6.23
CA THR A 65 -10.90 -0.79 5.41
C THR A 65 -10.11 0.51 5.44
N ASP A 66 -9.32 0.74 6.49
CA ASP A 66 -8.52 1.94 6.65
C ASP A 66 -7.33 1.96 5.67
N ALA A 67 -7.24 3.03 4.89
CA ALA A 67 -6.15 3.27 3.95
C ALA A 67 -5.00 4.11 4.54
N GLN A 68 -5.21 4.77 5.69
CA GLN A 68 -4.29 5.75 6.25
C GLN A 68 -2.91 5.13 6.58
N GLY A 69 -2.89 3.93 7.17
CA GLY A 69 -1.64 3.24 7.48
C GLY A 69 -0.83 2.89 6.23
N PHE A 70 -1.50 2.48 5.14
CA PHE A 70 -0.85 2.22 3.85
C PHE A 70 -0.31 3.50 3.22
N ARG A 71 -1.06 4.60 3.30
CA ARG A 71 -0.63 5.91 2.79
C ARG A 71 0.58 6.43 3.57
N ALA A 72 0.58 6.33 4.89
CA ALA A 72 1.72 6.72 5.71
C ALA A 72 2.99 5.92 5.36
N ALA A 73 2.86 4.60 5.14
CA ALA A 73 3.96 3.75 4.72
C ALA A 73 4.48 4.12 3.32
N GLU A 74 3.59 4.38 2.36
CA GLU A 74 3.95 4.82 1.03
C GLU A 74 4.70 6.16 1.05
N ASN A 75 4.17 7.16 1.76
CA ASN A 75 4.81 8.47 1.88
C ASN A 75 6.21 8.37 2.53
N ALA A 76 6.36 7.51 3.54
CA ALA A 76 7.64 7.25 4.17
C ALA A 76 8.68 6.67 3.19
N LEU A 77 8.26 5.73 2.35
CA LEU A 77 9.12 5.12 1.33
C LEU A 77 9.47 6.09 0.19
N LEU A 78 8.52 6.92 -0.24
CA LEU A 78 8.77 7.95 -1.25
C LEU A 78 9.73 9.02 -0.72
N ALA A 79 9.59 9.48 0.53
CA ALA A 79 10.53 10.40 1.15
C ALA A 79 11.94 9.81 1.26
N CYS A 80 12.05 8.51 1.54
CA CYS A 80 13.33 7.80 1.52
C CYS A 80 13.93 7.75 0.11
N LEU A 81 13.10 7.49 -0.92
CA LEU A 81 13.52 7.47 -2.32
C LEU A 81 14.05 8.84 -2.77
N ASP A 82 13.34 9.92 -2.45
CA ASP A 82 13.75 11.28 -2.77
C ASP A 82 15.13 11.59 -2.17
N ARG A 83 15.40 11.16 -0.94
CA ARG A 83 16.71 11.33 -0.31
C ARG A 83 17.80 10.52 -1.02
N LEU A 84 17.49 9.30 -1.47
CA LEU A 84 18.41 8.47 -2.25
C LEU A 84 18.76 9.10 -3.61
N GLU A 85 17.82 9.80 -4.23
CA GLU A 85 18.01 10.46 -5.53
C GLU A 85 18.70 11.83 -5.41
N CYS A 86 18.48 12.55 -4.31
CA CYS A 86 19.10 13.85 -4.07
C CYS A 86 20.57 13.80 -3.62
N THR A 87 21.09 12.64 -3.21
CA THR A 87 22.47 12.49 -2.76
C THR A 87 23.46 12.49 -3.93
N ALA A 88 23.78 13.68 -4.43
CA ALA A 88 24.97 13.92 -5.27
C ALA A 88 26.30 13.90 -4.45
N SER A 89 26.25 13.57 -3.18
CA SER A 89 27.38 13.59 -2.23
C SER A 89 27.66 12.18 -1.68
N PRO A 90 28.91 11.83 -1.35
CA PRO A 90 29.30 10.53 -0.78
C PRO A 90 28.92 10.37 0.70
N GLU A 91 27.94 11.12 1.18
CA GLU A 91 27.36 10.96 2.52
C GLU A 91 26.62 9.62 2.65
N PRO A 92 26.51 9.03 3.86
CA PRO A 92 25.94 7.71 4.04
C PRO A 92 24.57 7.63 3.39
N ALA A 93 24.42 6.59 2.58
CA ALA A 93 23.20 6.29 1.83
C ALA A 93 21.95 6.57 2.68
N ALA A 94 20.93 7.22 2.10
CA ALA A 94 19.76 7.64 2.84
C ALA A 94 19.17 6.49 3.66
N THR A 95 19.24 6.61 4.97
CA THR A 95 18.64 5.63 5.90
C THR A 95 17.17 5.90 6.08
N LEU A 96 16.41 4.83 6.24
CA LEU A 96 15.02 4.92 6.68
C LEU A 96 14.97 5.43 8.11
N GLN A 97 14.33 6.57 8.33
CA GLN A 97 14.23 7.18 9.66
C GLN A 97 13.36 6.34 10.60
N ALA A 98 13.53 6.51 11.91
CA ALA A 98 12.77 5.73 12.90
C ALA A 98 11.24 5.90 12.76
N SER A 99 10.76 7.11 12.47
CA SER A 99 9.35 7.41 12.21
C SER A 99 8.84 6.75 10.94
N GLU A 100 9.65 6.73 9.88
CA GLU A 100 9.32 6.08 8.61
C GLU A 100 9.26 4.55 8.76
N LYS A 101 10.23 3.98 9.48
CA LYS A 101 10.22 2.56 9.85
C LYS A 101 8.95 2.20 10.66
N ALA A 102 8.56 3.08 11.60
CA ALA A 102 7.36 2.88 12.39
C ALA A 102 6.07 2.91 11.54
N ALA A 103 6.05 3.65 10.42
CA ALA A 103 4.93 3.65 9.47
C ALA A 103 4.92 2.40 8.59
N VAL A 104 6.08 1.91 8.14
CA VAL A 104 6.20 0.76 7.22
C VAL A 104 5.98 -0.58 7.95
N ALA A 105 6.53 -0.76 9.14
CA ALA A 105 6.51 -2.04 9.85
C ALA A 105 5.11 -2.64 10.11
N PRO A 106 4.05 -1.88 10.43
CA PRO A 106 2.70 -2.43 10.57
C PRO A 106 2.15 -3.01 9.27
N VAL A 107 2.43 -2.36 8.12
CA VAL A 107 1.98 -2.82 6.81
C VAL A 107 2.66 -4.13 6.44
N LEU A 108 3.97 -4.29 6.73
CA LEU A 108 4.67 -5.54 6.49
C LEU A 108 4.10 -6.69 7.33
N ARG A 109 3.79 -6.46 8.61
CA ARG A 109 3.13 -7.47 9.46
C ARG A 109 1.72 -7.83 8.96
N CYS A 110 0.98 -6.85 8.47
CA CYS A 110 -0.30 -7.10 7.82
C CYS A 110 -0.11 -8.00 6.59
N PHE A 111 0.91 -7.72 5.78
CA PHE A 111 1.23 -8.50 4.59
C PHE A 111 1.67 -9.93 4.92
N ASP A 112 2.43 -10.15 6.01
CA ASP A 112 2.76 -11.49 6.49
C ASP A 112 1.50 -12.35 6.69
N GLY A 113 0.50 -11.81 7.36
CA GLY A 113 -0.79 -12.49 7.55
C GLY A 113 -1.53 -12.73 6.23
N LEU A 114 -1.44 -11.82 5.26
CA LEU A 114 -2.04 -11.99 3.94
C LEU A 114 -1.42 -13.17 3.18
N LEU A 115 -0.10 -13.33 3.22
CA LEU A 115 0.60 -14.41 2.51
C LEU A 115 0.16 -15.80 2.97
N GLU A 116 -0.30 -15.95 4.21
CA GLU A 116 -0.75 -17.22 4.77
C GLU A 116 -2.20 -17.58 4.38
N HIS A 117 -3.03 -16.59 4.07
CA HIS A 117 -4.47 -16.78 3.96
C HIS A 117 -5.03 -16.45 2.57
N VAL A 118 -4.31 -15.66 1.78
CA VAL A 118 -4.80 -15.22 0.46
C VAL A 118 -4.58 -16.31 -0.58
N PRO A 119 -5.61 -16.65 -1.38
CA PRO A 119 -5.44 -17.53 -2.52
C PRO A 119 -4.39 -17.03 -3.50
N MET A 120 -3.52 -17.93 -3.98
CA MET A 120 -2.42 -17.62 -4.88
C MET A 120 -2.85 -16.78 -6.12
N PRO A 121 -3.96 -17.09 -6.81
CA PRO A 121 -4.39 -16.27 -7.95
C PRO A 121 -4.64 -14.81 -7.58
N LEU A 122 -5.34 -14.56 -6.46
CA LEU A 122 -5.61 -13.19 -5.99
C LEU A 122 -4.31 -12.46 -5.61
N TYR A 123 -3.38 -13.16 -4.96
CA TYR A 123 -2.05 -12.61 -4.67
C TYR A 123 -1.31 -12.21 -5.95
N LEU A 124 -1.27 -13.09 -6.96
CA LEU A 124 -0.59 -12.81 -8.22
C LEU A 124 -1.23 -11.65 -8.98
N ASP A 125 -2.55 -11.57 -9.03
CA ASP A 125 -3.27 -10.46 -9.67
C ASP A 125 -2.95 -9.12 -8.98
N ALA A 126 -2.94 -9.10 -7.64
CA ALA A 126 -2.61 -7.91 -6.88
C ALA A 126 -1.14 -7.49 -7.06
N LEU A 127 -0.23 -8.47 -7.06
CA LEU A 127 1.21 -8.25 -7.28
C LEU A 127 1.49 -7.70 -8.68
N LEU A 128 0.94 -8.31 -9.72
CA LEU A 128 1.12 -7.87 -11.10
C LEU A 128 0.57 -6.45 -11.31
N ALA A 129 -0.58 -6.15 -10.71
CA ALA A 129 -1.15 -4.81 -10.76
C ALA A 129 -0.31 -3.78 -9.98
N ALA A 130 0.35 -4.17 -8.88
CA ALA A 130 1.27 -3.29 -8.15
C ALA A 130 2.54 -3.03 -8.96
N ILE A 131 3.13 -4.06 -9.57
CA ILE A 131 4.31 -3.93 -10.44
C ILE A 131 3.97 -3.02 -11.63
N ALA A 132 2.87 -3.27 -12.33
CA ALA A 132 2.47 -2.43 -13.48
C ALA A 132 2.26 -0.96 -13.09
N CYS A 133 1.76 -0.69 -11.89
CA CYS A 133 1.60 0.67 -11.37
C CYS A 133 2.97 1.36 -11.17
N LEU A 134 3.94 0.65 -10.60
CA LEU A 134 5.28 1.19 -10.35
C LEU A 134 6.07 1.39 -11.64
N ASP A 135 6.04 0.41 -12.56
CA ASP A 135 6.79 0.46 -13.83
C ASP A 135 6.26 1.55 -14.76
N ALA A 136 4.95 1.73 -14.83
CA ALA A 136 4.31 2.75 -15.65
C ALA A 136 4.23 4.13 -14.98
N GLN A 137 4.76 4.28 -13.76
CA GLN A 137 4.67 5.51 -12.96
C GLN A 137 3.23 6.03 -12.84
N LEU A 138 2.27 5.10 -12.74
CA LEU A 138 0.87 5.45 -12.58
C LEU A 138 0.61 6.06 -11.19
N PRO A 139 -0.50 6.83 -11.04
CA PRO A 139 -0.91 7.30 -9.72
C PRO A 139 -1.03 6.14 -8.72
N SER A 140 -0.66 6.40 -7.47
CA SER A 140 -0.79 5.42 -6.40
C SER A 140 -2.20 4.81 -6.35
N PRO A 141 -2.33 3.50 -6.15
CA PRO A 141 -3.63 2.87 -5.92
C PRO A 141 -4.26 3.30 -4.58
N ILE A 142 -3.46 3.87 -3.66
CA ILE A 142 -3.89 4.29 -2.35
C ILE A 142 -4.46 5.72 -2.47
N PRO A 143 -5.73 5.99 -2.10
CA PRO A 143 -6.31 7.32 -2.23
C PRO A 143 -5.49 8.34 -1.42
N PRO A 144 -5.38 9.59 -1.89
CA PRO A 144 -4.79 10.64 -1.10
C PRO A 144 -5.57 10.77 0.22
N ASP A 145 -4.88 11.16 1.29
CA ASP A 145 -5.56 11.53 2.51
C ASP A 145 -6.63 12.55 2.14
N SER A 146 -7.89 12.21 2.39
CA SER A 146 -8.97 13.19 2.35
C SER A 146 -8.74 14.13 3.52
N ALA A 147 -7.70 14.95 3.41
CA ALA A 147 -7.42 16.00 4.36
C ALA A 147 -8.54 17.03 4.20
N GLU A 148 -9.14 17.27 5.32
CA GLU A 148 -10.15 18.22 5.69
C GLU A 148 -11.61 17.77 5.45
N PRO A 149 -12.34 17.59 6.59
CA PRO A 149 -13.77 17.81 6.53
C PRO A 149 -13.94 19.24 6.00
N SER A 150 -14.54 19.37 4.82
CA SER A 150 -14.94 20.66 4.28
C SER A 150 -15.57 21.46 5.38
N ALA A 151 -14.88 22.50 5.86
CA ALA A 151 -15.45 23.45 6.81
C ALA A 151 -16.83 23.84 6.28
N PRO A 152 -17.89 23.82 7.11
CA PRO A 152 -19.21 24.19 6.65
C PRO A 152 -19.11 25.58 6.07
N ARG A 153 -19.45 25.72 4.78
CA ARG A 153 -19.51 27.03 4.14
C ARG A 153 -20.42 27.89 4.99
N PRO A 154 -19.97 29.06 5.44
CA PRO A 154 -20.86 29.97 6.16
C PRO A 154 -22.04 30.24 5.24
N SER A 155 -23.22 29.81 5.67
CA SER A 155 -24.46 30.14 5.01
C SER A 155 -24.56 31.66 5.04
N THR A 156 -24.34 32.32 3.92
CA THR A 156 -24.68 33.71 3.74
C THR A 156 -26.19 33.80 3.76
N SER A 157 -26.72 33.91 4.98
CA SER A 157 -28.09 34.32 5.20
C SER A 157 -28.21 35.74 4.66
N SER A 158 -28.79 35.85 3.47
CA SER A 158 -29.19 37.10 2.86
C SER A 158 -30.29 37.70 3.72
N ALA A 159 -29.90 38.57 4.68
CA ALA A 159 -30.81 39.47 5.34
C ALA A 159 -31.32 40.49 4.30
N ALA A 160 -32.47 40.20 3.75
CA ALA A 160 -33.23 41.16 2.98
C ALA A 160 -33.60 42.34 3.87
N ALA A 161 -32.85 43.41 3.79
CA ALA A 161 -33.24 44.68 4.43
C ALA A 161 -34.46 45.23 3.71
N HIS A 162 -35.57 45.22 4.44
CA HIS A 162 -36.82 45.84 4.08
C HIS A 162 -36.62 47.37 4.11
N TRP A 163 -36.49 47.98 2.96
CA TRP A 163 -36.49 49.42 2.81
C TRP A 163 -37.91 49.87 2.50
N SER A 164 -38.57 50.63 3.47
CA SER A 164 -39.84 51.34 3.26
C SER A 164 -39.57 52.82 3.12
N PRO A 165 -40.05 53.45 2.06
CA PRO A 165 -39.95 54.92 1.92
C PRO A 165 -41.09 55.63 2.61
N ARG A 166 -40.81 56.75 3.26
CA ARG A 166 -41.70 57.92 3.45
C ARG A 166 -40.92 59.19 3.25
#